data_72d6c493777313b701c37db90641081a
#
_entry.id   72d6c493777313b701c37db90641081a
#
_cell.length_a   1.000
_cell.length_b   1.000
_cell.length_c   1.000
_cell.angle_alpha   90.00
_cell.angle_beta   90.00
_cell.angle_gamma   90.00
#
_symmetry.space_group_name_H-M   'P 1'
#
loop_
_entity.id
_entity.type
_entity.pdbx_description
1 polymer ?
#
loop_
_entity_poly.entity_id
_entity_poly.type
_entity_poly.pdbx_seq_one_letter_code
_entity_poly.pdbx_strand_id
1 'polypeptide(L)'
;MQIHNITEEDYYKVIDVLNNWWGGREMTHLLPRLFFEHFQSTSFIVEDNEVLSAFLIGFVSQSNLKEAYIHFVGVNPEFRKNGLARELYEMFFAKVRNLGCSTVRCITSPVNEGSISFHKSMGFSVSLKTDYAGAGQDHILFSKNIAT
;
A
#
# COMPACT_ATOMS: atom_id res chain seq x y z
N MET A 1 -12.77 -2.47 -16.07
CA MET A 1 -11.72 -2.25 -15.09
C MET A 1 -10.83 -3.49 -15.03
N GLN A 2 -9.53 -3.32 -15.18
CA GLN A 2 -8.58 -4.41 -15.19
C GLN A 2 -7.62 -4.30 -14.03
N ILE A 3 -7.38 -5.42 -13.34
CA ILE A 3 -6.43 -5.50 -12.24
C ILE A 3 -5.37 -6.53 -12.62
N HIS A 4 -4.11 -6.14 -12.53
CA HIS A 4 -3.01 -7.06 -12.81
C HIS A 4 -1.81 -6.75 -11.92
N ASN A 5 -0.85 -7.68 -11.89
CA ASN A 5 0.41 -7.43 -11.19
C ASN A 5 1.16 -6.30 -11.87
N ILE A 6 1.91 -5.55 -11.09
CA ILE A 6 2.71 -4.45 -11.64
C ILE A 6 3.85 -4.97 -12.53
N THR A 7 4.29 -4.12 -13.44
CA THR A 7 5.47 -4.37 -14.28
C THR A 7 6.46 -3.22 -14.08
N GLU A 8 7.68 -3.39 -14.59
CA GLU A 8 8.68 -2.32 -14.51
C GLU A 8 8.21 -1.04 -15.17
N GLU A 9 7.48 -1.14 -16.27
CA GLU A 9 7.00 0.01 -17.02
C GLU A 9 5.91 0.78 -16.29
N ASP A 10 5.18 0.14 -15.39
CA ASP A 10 4.16 0.78 -14.58
C ASP A 10 4.74 1.86 -13.66
N TYR A 11 6.05 1.77 -13.35
CA TYR A 11 6.74 2.80 -12.59
C TYR A 11 6.51 4.19 -13.18
N TYR A 12 6.65 4.32 -14.50
CA TYR A 12 6.53 5.62 -15.16
C TYR A 12 5.11 6.18 -15.07
N LYS A 13 4.11 5.31 -15.18
CA LYS A 13 2.70 5.71 -15.04
C LYS A 13 2.41 6.20 -13.63
N VAL A 14 2.92 5.50 -12.63
CA VAL A 14 2.68 5.84 -11.22
C VAL A 14 3.41 7.11 -10.83
N ILE A 15 4.69 7.21 -11.17
CA ILE A 15 5.52 8.37 -10.82
C ILE A 15 4.95 9.66 -11.42
N ASP A 16 4.39 9.55 -12.60
CA ASP A 16 3.84 10.70 -13.33
C ASP A 16 2.63 11.34 -12.61
N VAL A 17 1.88 10.56 -11.83
CA VAL A 17 0.68 11.05 -11.13
C VAL A 17 0.83 11.16 -9.63
N LEU A 18 1.89 10.59 -9.08
CA LEU A 18 2.01 10.39 -7.63
C LEU A 18 1.88 11.68 -6.83
N ASN A 19 2.67 12.68 -7.15
CA ASN A 19 2.64 13.95 -6.42
C ASN A 19 1.28 14.64 -6.55
N ASN A 20 0.68 14.58 -7.73
CA ASN A 20 -0.64 15.16 -7.97
C ASN A 20 -1.72 14.49 -7.11
N TRP A 21 -1.67 13.16 -6.99
CA TRP A 21 -2.63 12.42 -6.17
C TRP A 21 -2.48 12.73 -4.68
N TRP A 22 -1.34 13.22 -4.26
CA TRP A 22 -1.07 13.63 -2.88
C TRP A 22 -1.11 15.15 -2.69
N GLY A 23 -1.92 15.84 -3.51
CA GLY A 23 -2.13 17.27 -3.38
C GLY A 23 -0.92 18.14 -3.69
N GLY A 24 0.00 17.63 -4.51
CA GLY A 24 1.22 18.34 -4.89
C GLY A 24 2.41 18.10 -3.97
N ARG A 25 2.25 17.27 -2.94
CA ARG A 25 3.36 16.91 -2.05
C ARG A 25 4.36 16.04 -2.79
N GLU A 26 5.65 16.22 -2.47
CA GLU A 26 6.71 15.38 -3.04
C GLU A 26 6.66 13.98 -2.41
N MET A 27 6.22 12.99 -3.17
CA MET A 27 6.06 11.61 -2.71
C MET A 27 6.92 10.64 -3.51
N THR A 28 7.48 11.06 -4.63
CA THR A 28 8.17 10.14 -5.54
C THR A 28 9.39 9.48 -4.91
N HIS A 29 10.07 10.18 -3.99
CA HIS A 29 11.22 9.62 -3.29
C HIS A 29 10.88 8.40 -2.42
N LEU A 30 9.60 8.22 -2.08
CA LEU A 30 9.14 7.09 -1.27
C LEU A 30 8.88 5.84 -2.10
N LEU A 31 8.92 5.96 -3.44
CA LEU A 31 8.57 4.85 -4.31
C LEU A 31 9.60 4.67 -5.43
N PRO A 32 10.84 4.26 -5.08
CA PRO A 32 11.87 3.98 -6.07
C PRO A 32 11.47 2.87 -7.05
N ARG A 33 12.07 2.90 -8.23
CA ARG A 33 11.78 1.94 -9.29
C ARG A 33 11.99 0.49 -8.87
N LEU A 34 12.88 0.23 -7.90
CA LEU A 34 13.16 -1.12 -7.42
C LEU A 34 11.90 -1.88 -6.96
N PHE A 35 10.87 -1.17 -6.46
CA PHE A 35 9.63 -1.82 -6.06
C PHE A 35 8.88 -2.40 -7.25
N PHE A 36 9.03 -1.79 -8.41
CA PHE A 36 8.39 -2.24 -9.65
C PHE A 36 9.18 -3.36 -10.33
N GLU A 37 10.43 -3.51 -9.97
CA GLU A 37 11.29 -4.57 -10.51
C GLU A 37 11.27 -5.84 -9.64
N HIS A 38 11.21 -5.69 -8.32
CA HIS A 38 11.49 -6.79 -7.40
C HIS A 38 10.30 -7.27 -6.56
N PHE A 39 9.16 -6.58 -6.59
CA PHE A 39 8.00 -6.95 -5.78
C PHE A 39 6.74 -7.16 -6.61
N GLN A 40 6.89 -7.64 -7.83
CA GLN A 40 5.80 -7.75 -8.80
C GLN A 40 4.72 -8.75 -8.37
N SER A 41 5.09 -9.88 -7.79
CA SER A 41 4.11 -10.92 -7.45
C SER A 41 3.14 -10.52 -6.34
N THR A 42 3.50 -9.53 -5.54
CA THR A 42 2.70 -9.07 -4.39
C THR A 42 2.20 -7.64 -4.55
N SER A 43 2.33 -7.08 -5.74
CA SER A 43 1.94 -5.69 -6.01
C SER A 43 1.01 -5.64 -7.21
N PHE A 44 0.03 -4.73 -7.16
CA PHE A 44 -1.08 -4.71 -8.10
C PHE A 44 -1.35 -3.32 -8.63
N ILE A 45 -1.85 -3.25 -9.85
CA ILE A 45 -2.27 -2.01 -10.49
C ILE A 45 -3.66 -2.19 -11.08
N VAL A 46 -4.47 -1.14 -10.99
CA VAL A 46 -5.83 -1.12 -11.55
C VAL A 46 -5.89 -0.05 -12.62
N GLU A 47 -6.34 -0.43 -13.80
CA GLU A 47 -6.54 0.50 -14.91
C GLU A 47 -7.98 0.38 -15.43
N ASP A 48 -8.57 1.51 -15.78
CA ASP A 48 -9.91 1.56 -16.37
C ASP A 48 -9.81 2.36 -17.67
N ASN A 49 -10.00 1.67 -18.81
CA ASN A 49 -9.84 2.26 -20.15
C ASN A 49 -8.49 2.98 -20.27
N GLU A 50 -7.41 2.30 -19.87
CA GLU A 50 -6.05 2.80 -19.91
C GLU A 50 -5.76 3.97 -18.95
N VAL A 51 -6.72 4.31 -18.09
CA VAL A 51 -6.52 5.32 -17.05
C VAL A 51 -6.11 4.62 -15.76
N LEU A 52 -4.98 5.03 -15.18
CA LEU A 52 -4.53 4.49 -13.90
C LEU A 52 -5.52 4.87 -12.81
N SER A 53 -6.11 3.86 -12.19
CA SER A 53 -7.16 4.05 -11.18
C SER A 53 -6.67 3.85 -9.77
N ALA A 54 -5.76 2.89 -9.55
CA ALA A 54 -5.22 2.61 -8.21
C ALA A 54 -4.02 1.68 -8.32
N PHE A 55 -3.24 1.63 -7.25
CA PHE A 55 -2.13 0.67 -7.16
C PHE A 55 -1.85 0.34 -5.70
N LEU A 56 -1.26 -0.83 -5.48
CA LEU A 56 -0.78 -1.26 -4.17
C LEU A 56 0.59 -1.90 -4.34
N ILE A 57 1.56 -1.44 -3.57
CA ILE A 57 2.92 -1.98 -3.54
C ILE A 57 3.13 -2.64 -2.19
N GLY A 58 3.43 -3.94 -2.21
CA GLY A 58 3.65 -4.69 -0.98
C GLY A 58 4.58 -5.88 -1.20
N PHE A 59 4.98 -6.50 -0.10
CA PHE A 59 5.93 -7.61 -0.16
C PHE A 59 5.81 -8.49 1.07
N VAL A 60 6.42 -9.69 0.98
CA VAL A 60 6.60 -10.58 2.14
C VAL A 60 7.93 -10.23 2.79
N SER A 61 7.92 -10.08 4.11
CA SER A 61 9.13 -9.78 4.87
C SER A 61 10.17 -10.90 4.71
N GLN A 62 11.40 -10.52 4.40
CA GLN A 62 12.49 -11.49 4.37
C GLN A 62 12.97 -11.88 5.78
N SER A 63 12.68 -11.04 6.76
CA SER A 63 13.08 -11.29 8.16
C SER A 63 12.08 -12.15 8.91
N ASN A 64 10.82 -12.16 8.48
CA ASN A 64 9.75 -12.96 9.05
C ASN A 64 8.80 -13.37 7.94
N LEU A 65 8.94 -14.59 7.43
CA LEU A 65 8.20 -15.08 6.28
C LEU A 65 6.69 -15.24 6.54
N LYS A 66 6.24 -15.10 7.78
CA LYS A 66 4.82 -15.12 8.12
C LYS A 66 4.20 -13.72 8.11
N GLU A 67 5.01 -12.71 7.84
CA GLU A 67 4.58 -11.32 7.85
C GLU A 67 4.71 -10.71 6.47
N ALA A 68 3.68 -9.97 6.06
CA ALA A 68 3.71 -9.18 4.83
C ALA A 68 3.58 -7.70 5.18
N TYR A 69 3.98 -6.85 4.26
CA TYR A 69 4.03 -5.42 4.48
C TYR A 69 3.48 -4.68 3.26
N ILE A 70 2.60 -3.71 3.51
CA ILE A 70 2.12 -2.82 2.46
C ILE A 70 2.92 -1.53 2.54
N HIS A 71 3.70 -1.27 1.49
CA HIS A 71 4.57 -0.11 1.45
C HIS A 71 3.85 1.15 0.99
N PHE A 72 2.99 1.03 -0.03
CA PHE A 72 2.37 2.21 -0.63
C PHE A 72 1.06 1.83 -1.32
N VAL A 73 0.04 2.66 -1.15
CA VAL A 73 -1.26 2.48 -1.80
C VAL A 73 -1.71 3.84 -2.30
N GLY A 74 -2.14 3.91 -3.55
CA GLY A 74 -2.70 5.12 -4.11
C GLY A 74 -3.99 4.84 -4.84
N VAL A 75 -4.94 5.77 -4.75
CA VAL A 75 -6.19 5.74 -5.51
C VAL A 75 -6.35 7.08 -6.21
N ASN A 76 -6.60 7.02 -7.52
CA ASN A 76 -6.87 8.21 -8.31
C ASN A 76 -8.00 9.00 -7.66
N PRO A 77 -7.82 10.31 -7.39
CA PRO A 77 -8.85 11.13 -6.75
C PRO A 77 -10.22 11.05 -7.41
N GLU A 78 -10.27 10.84 -8.74
CA GLU A 78 -11.52 10.71 -9.48
C GLU A 78 -12.26 9.41 -9.18
N PHE A 79 -11.56 8.40 -8.65
CA PHE A 79 -12.14 7.08 -8.38
C PHE A 79 -12.21 6.76 -6.88
N ARG A 80 -11.93 7.72 -6.02
CA ARG A 80 -12.08 7.52 -4.57
C ARG A 80 -13.55 7.25 -4.24
N LYS A 81 -13.77 6.47 -3.19
CA LYS A 81 -15.11 6.01 -2.74
C LYS A 81 -15.72 4.92 -3.61
N ASN A 82 -14.97 4.38 -4.56
CA ASN A 82 -15.41 3.23 -5.36
C ASN A 82 -14.96 1.89 -4.76
N GLY A 83 -14.38 1.90 -3.56
CA GLY A 83 -13.95 0.68 -2.90
C GLY A 83 -12.67 0.07 -3.45
N LEU A 84 -11.91 0.78 -4.27
CA LEU A 84 -10.71 0.24 -4.90
C LEU A 84 -9.61 -0.11 -3.88
N ALA A 85 -9.41 0.75 -2.88
CA ALA A 85 -8.40 0.47 -1.86
C ALA A 85 -8.72 -0.81 -1.11
N ARG A 86 -9.99 -0.98 -0.70
CA ARG A 86 -10.42 -2.20 -0.02
C ARG A 86 -10.22 -3.42 -0.90
N GLU A 87 -10.59 -3.33 -2.17
CA GLU A 87 -10.43 -4.43 -3.11
C GLU A 87 -8.96 -4.84 -3.26
N LEU A 88 -8.07 -3.87 -3.39
CA LEU A 88 -6.63 -4.12 -3.47
C LEU A 88 -6.09 -4.76 -2.18
N TYR A 89 -6.54 -4.29 -1.02
CA TYR A 89 -6.16 -4.87 0.27
C TYR A 89 -6.59 -6.34 0.36
N GLU A 90 -7.84 -6.64 -0.02
CA GLU A 90 -8.34 -8.02 0.01
C GLU A 90 -7.55 -8.92 -0.94
N MET A 91 -7.20 -8.42 -2.11
CA MET A 91 -6.35 -9.16 -3.06
C MET A 91 -4.98 -9.43 -2.47
N PHE A 92 -4.39 -8.42 -1.82
CA PHE A 92 -3.09 -8.57 -1.19
C PHE A 92 -3.15 -9.60 -0.06
N PHE A 93 -4.16 -9.53 0.79
CA PHE A 93 -4.34 -10.49 1.89
C PHE A 93 -4.44 -11.92 1.34
N ALA A 94 -5.24 -12.14 0.32
CA ALA A 94 -5.40 -13.46 -0.30
C ALA A 94 -4.06 -13.97 -0.85
N LYS A 95 -3.32 -13.11 -1.54
CA LYS A 95 -2.03 -13.48 -2.12
C LYS A 95 -1.01 -13.87 -1.05
N VAL A 96 -0.83 -13.02 -0.05
CA VAL A 96 0.21 -13.27 0.96
C VAL A 96 -0.20 -14.39 1.94
N ARG A 97 -1.49 -14.56 2.19
CA ARG A 97 -1.99 -15.71 2.95
C ARG A 97 -1.62 -17.01 2.21
N ASN A 98 -1.81 -17.03 0.91
CA ASN A 98 -1.44 -18.19 0.08
C ASN A 98 0.06 -18.45 0.09
N LEU A 99 0.87 -17.43 0.34
CA LEU A 99 2.32 -17.55 0.48
C LEU A 99 2.76 -17.92 1.91
N GLY A 100 1.82 -18.09 2.82
CA GLY A 100 2.09 -18.54 4.20
C GLY A 100 2.08 -17.42 5.24
N CYS A 101 1.69 -16.21 4.87
CA CYS A 101 1.63 -15.10 5.81
C CYS A 101 0.38 -15.16 6.68
N SER A 102 0.53 -14.78 7.95
CA SER A 102 -0.57 -14.68 8.90
C SER A 102 -0.80 -13.26 9.39
N THR A 103 0.12 -12.35 9.09
CA THR A 103 0.07 -10.95 9.57
C THR A 103 0.42 -10.00 8.43
N VAL A 104 -0.31 -8.89 8.35
CA VAL A 104 0.01 -7.79 7.44
C VAL A 104 0.23 -6.53 8.26
N ARG A 105 1.30 -5.81 7.96
CA ARG A 105 1.67 -4.57 8.65
C ARG A 105 1.86 -3.44 7.66
N CYS A 106 1.67 -2.21 8.15
CA CYS A 106 2.00 -0.98 7.42
C CYS A 106 2.07 0.18 8.39
N ILE A 107 2.45 1.35 7.90
CA ILE A 107 2.59 2.55 8.72
C ILE A 107 1.99 3.75 8.02
N THR A 108 1.71 4.80 8.79
CA THR A 108 1.34 6.11 8.24
C THR A 108 1.78 7.23 9.19
N SER A 109 1.70 8.46 8.71
CA SER A 109 1.93 9.64 9.54
C SER A 109 0.81 9.80 10.57
N PRO A 110 1.12 10.27 11.80
CA PRO A 110 0.08 10.50 12.80
C PRO A 110 -0.99 11.51 12.40
N VAL A 111 -0.69 12.39 11.44
CA VAL A 111 -1.65 13.41 10.98
C VAL A 111 -2.57 12.89 9.86
N ASN A 112 -2.34 11.69 9.37
CA ASN A 112 -3.14 11.12 8.28
C ASN A 112 -4.40 10.43 8.83
N GLU A 113 -5.40 11.23 9.19
CA GLU A 113 -6.63 10.73 9.79
C GLU A 113 -7.42 9.81 8.86
N GLY A 114 -7.40 10.10 7.57
CA GLY A 114 -8.07 9.27 6.57
C GLY A 114 -7.52 7.86 6.52
N SER A 115 -6.20 7.73 6.54
CA SER A 115 -5.54 6.43 6.55
C SER A 115 -5.84 5.67 7.84
N ILE A 116 -5.81 6.36 8.98
CA ILE A 116 -6.10 5.75 10.28
C ILE A 116 -7.51 5.19 10.30
N SER A 117 -8.51 5.98 9.86
CA SER A 117 -9.90 5.54 9.77
C SER A 117 -10.07 4.35 8.84
N PHE A 118 -9.44 4.41 7.67
CA PHE A 118 -9.51 3.33 6.68
C PHE A 118 -8.99 2.02 7.27
N HIS A 119 -7.81 2.07 7.90
CA HIS A 119 -7.21 0.86 8.45
C HIS A 119 -8.01 0.29 9.62
N LYS A 120 -8.58 1.16 10.47
CA LYS A 120 -9.50 0.69 11.51
C LYS A 120 -10.70 -0.03 10.89
N SER A 121 -11.27 0.52 9.83
CA SER A 121 -12.42 -0.09 9.16
C SER A 121 -12.08 -1.43 8.53
N MET A 122 -10.81 -1.63 8.16
CA MET A 122 -10.32 -2.89 7.60
C MET A 122 -9.93 -3.91 8.69
N GLY A 123 -10.06 -3.54 9.95
CA GLY A 123 -9.77 -4.44 11.06
C GLY A 123 -8.32 -4.44 11.53
N PHE A 124 -7.53 -3.46 11.15
CA PHE A 124 -6.15 -3.34 11.64
C PHE A 124 -6.15 -2.80 13.07
N SER A 125 -5.25 -3.31 13.89
CA SER A 125 -4.91 -2.67 15.17
C SER A 125 -4.03 -1.45 14.87
N VAL A 126 -4.14 -0.42 15.72
CA VAL A 126 -3.49 0.88 15.50
C VAL A 126 -2.71 1.25 16.74
N SER A 127 -1.44 1.60 16.59
CA SER A 127 -0.62 2.06 17.71
C SER A 127 0.32 3.20 17.28
N LEU A 128 0.52 4.14 18.18
CA LEU A 128 1.48 5.22 17.98
C LEU A 128 2.86 4.75 18.44
N LYS A 129 3.87 4.95 17.60
CA LYS A 129 5.26 4.69 17.96
C LYS A 129 6.05 5.98 17.87
N THR A 130 6.42 6.53 19.04
CA THR A 130 7.23 7.74 19.08
C THR A 130 8.65 7.44 18.59
N ASP A 131 9.22 8.40 17.85
CA ASP A 131 10.59 8.32 17.33
C ASP A 131 10.86 7.07 16.48
N TYR A 132 9.82 6.55 15.81
CA TYR A 132 9.91 5.32 15.02
C TYR A 132 11.01 5.38 13.95
N ALA A 133 11.11 6.49 13.26
CA ALA A 133 12.09 6.69 12.18
C ALA A 133 13.21 7.66 12.56
N GLY A 134 13.37 7.93 13.86
CA GLY A 134 14.35 8.86 14.37
C GLY A 134 13.69 9.89 15.28
N ALA A 135 14.49 10.73 15.94
CA ALA A 135 13.99 11.73 16.87
C ALA A 135 12.93 12.63 16.23
N GLY A 136 11.75 12.70 16.83
CA GLY A 136 10.62 13.48 16.32
C GLY A 136 9.91 12.86 15.12
N GLN A 137 10.30 11.67 14.70
CA GLN A 137 9.71 10.98 13.55
C GLN A 137 8.73 9.91 14.01
N ASP A 138 7.61 10.35 14.59
CA ASP A 138 6.56 9.44 15.08
C ASP A 138 5.77 8.87 13.90
N HIS A 139 5.33 7.62 14.06
CA HIS A 139 4.47 6.96 13.06
C HIS A 139 3.34 6.20 13.76
N ILE A 140 2.25 6.04 13.03
CA ILE A 140 1.18 5.12 13.40
C ILE A 140 1.50 3.78 12.75
N LEU A 141 1.51 2.73 13.56
CA LEU A 141 1.76 1.36 13.11
C LEU A 141 0.44 0.60 13.04
N PHE A 142 0.24 -0.08 11.92
CA PHE A 142 -0.93 -0.93 11.69
C PHE A 142 -0.53 -2.39 11.63
N SER A 143 -1.35 -3.26 12.20
CA SER A 143 -1.14 -4.69 12.15
C SER A 143 -2.48 -5.41 12.08
N LYS A 144 -2.57 -6.42 11.23
CA LYS A 144 -3.78 -7.23 11.07
C LYS A 144 -3.41 -8.70 10.98
N ASN A 145 -4.13 -9.50 11.77
CA ASN A 145 -4.05 -10.96 11.63
C ASN A 145 -4.97 -11.37 10.47
N ILE A 146 -4.40 -12.03 9.47
CA ILE A 146 -5.13 -12.48 8.28
C ILE A 146 -5.25 -14.01 8.21
N ALA A 147 -4.80 -14.72 9.23
CA ALA A 147 -4.93 -16.17 9.26
C ALA A 147 -6.41 -16.56 9.30
N THR A 148 -6.76 -17.63 8.62
CA THR A 148 -8.12 -18.16 8.58
C THR A 148 -8.29 -19.34 9.54
#